data_436de507cf823cf6f77b57dfec99aec9
#
_entry.id   436de507cf823cf6f77b57dfec99aec9
#
_cell.length_a   1.000
_cell.length_b   1.000
_cell.length_c   1.000
_cell.angle_alpha   90.00
_cell.angle_beta   90.00
_cell.angle_gamma   90.00
#
_symmetry.space_group_name_H-M   'P 1'
#
loop_
_entity.id
_entity.type
_entity.pdbx_description
1 polymer ?
#
loop_
_entity_poly.entity_id
_entity_poly.type
_entity_poly.pdbx_seq_one_letter_code
_entity_poly.pdbx_strand_id
1 'polypeptide(L)'
;MIEKHIVLEDVDPVMFYGVNNAHLQMIKSLYPKLRIVARDNVLRVLGDEEEMAKAEEEIERMRIHLLKYNTLTEEDILDIVKGKQTKADTVKGVLVYSISGKPIKSRSENQQKLIDAYEKNDMVFAVGPAGTGKTYLSIALAVRALKDKVAKKIILSRPAVEAGEKLGFLPGDMKDKIDPYLQPLYDSLEDMIPAVKLQDMMEKHIIQIAPLAFMRGRTLSDAIVILDEAQNTTSQQIRMFLTRMGTNTKMIITGDMTQIDLPRDQRSGLKEALKILEGVEGIGVVNLGQKDIVRHKLVTRIVNAYEKYDKERAEAREARLAEK
;
A
#
# COMPACT_ATOMS: atom_id res chain seq x y z
N MET A 1 19.30 24.76 -35.79
CA MET A 1 19.58 24.18 -34.46
C MET A 1 18.54 24.74 -33.51
N ILE A 2 17.69 23.92 -32.99
CA ILE A 2 16.57 24.29 -32.11
C ILE A 2 16.93 23.90 -30.68
N GLU A 3 16.41 24.64 -29.69
CA GLU A 3 16.54 24.32 -28.28
C GLU A 3 15.19 23.99 -27.72
N LYS A 4 15.09 22.89 -26.93
CA LYS A 4 13.88 22.47 -26.23
C LYS A 4 14.18 22.10 -24.78
N HIS A 5 13.20 22.36 -23.91
CA HIS A 5 13.26 21.98 -22.50
C HIS A 5 12.23 20.88 -22.26
N ILE A 6 12.68 19.71 -21.83
CA ILE A 6 11.85 18.58 -21.43
C ILE A 6 11.82 18.55 -19.90
N VAL A 7 10.65 18.74 -19.33
CA VAL A 7 10.47 18.74 -17.86
C VAL A 7 10.10 17.32 -17.42
N LEU A 8 10.86 16.78 -16.49
CA LEU A 8 10.59 15.48 -15.88
C LEU A 8 9.56 15.66 -14.76
N GLU A 9 8.28 15.77 -15.16
CA GLU A 9 7.19 15.92 -14.21
C GLU A 9 6.90 14.61 -13.47
N ASP A 10 6.57 14.71 -12.18
CA ASP A 10 6.12 13.59 -11.32
C ASP A 10 7.14 12.46 -11.09
N VAL A 11 8.38 12.58 -11.53
CA VAL A 11 9.44 11.60 -11.29
C VAL A 11 10.59 12.23 -10.51
N ASP A 12 11.27 11.41 -9.72
CA ASP A 12 12.51 11.82 -9.07
C ASP A 12 13.64 11.88 -10.13
N PRO A 13 14.25 13.06 -10.35
CA PRO A 13 15.33 13.20 -11.31
C PRO A 13 16.52 12.27 -11.03
N VAL A 14 16.83 12.00 -9.76
CA VAL A 14 17.93 11.10 -9.37
C VAL A 14 17.65 9.67 -9.85
N MET A 15 16.41 9.20 -9.73
CA MET A 15 16.00 7.89 -10.25
C MET A 15 16.03 7.85 -11.78
N PHE A 16 15.63 8.94 -12.44
CA PHE A 16 15.65 9.03 -13.89
C PHE A 16 17.07 9.08 -14.46
N TYR A 17 17.94 9.90 -13.87
CA TYR A 17 19.33 10.03 -14.32
C TYR A 17 20.22 8.85 -13.91
N GLY A 18 19.80 8.07 -12.93
CA GLY A 18 20.53 6.93 -12.40
C GLY A 18 21.69 7.33 -11.47
N VAL A 19 22.23 6.34 -10.79
CA VAL A 19 23.39 6.54 -9.89
C VAL A 19 24.56 7.11 -10.69
N ASN A 20 25.16 8.17 -10.19
CA ASN A 20 26.25 8.90 -10.89
C ASN A 20 25.88 9.34 -12.32
N ASN A 21 24.61 9.61 -12.59
CA ASN A 21 24.10 9.97 -13.91
C ASN A 21 24.32 8.90 -15.00
N ALA A 22 24.40 7.62 -14.64
CA ALA A 22 24.65 6.53 -15.59
C ALA A 22 23.61 6.50 -16.72
N HIS A 23 22.32 6.58 -16.39
CA HIS A 23 21.25 6.62 -17.40
C HIS A 23 21.33 7.87 -18.27
N LEU A 24 21.63 9.04 -17.69
CA LEU A 24 21.80 10.27 -18.46
C LEU A 24 22.96 10.15 -19.46
N GLN A 25 24.10 9.57 -19.05
CA GLN A 25 25.24 9.35 -19.95
C GLN A 25 24.87 8.39 -21.07
N MET A 26 24.14 7.32 -20.75
CA MET A 26 23.64 6.38 -21.73
C MET A 26 22.69 7.08 -22.73
N ILE A 27 21.71 7.85 -22.26
CA ILE A 27 20.82 8.64 -23.11
C ILE A 27 21.63 9.55 -24.05
N LYS A 28 22.63 10.26 -23.52
CA LYS A 28 23.54 11.10 -24.34
C LYS A 28 24.26 10.29 -25.42
N SER A 29 24.68 9.08 -25.12
CA SER A 29 25.37 8.21 -26.09
C SER A 29 24.45 7.67 -27.19
N LEU A 30 23.17 7.52 -26.91
CA LEU A 30 22.14 7.09 -27.87
C LEU A 30 21.78 8.21 -28.88
N TYR A 31 21.98 9.48 -28.49
CA TYR A 31 21.70 10.65 -29.34
C TYR A 31 22.96 11.53 -29.56
N PRO A 32 23.97 11.02 -30.26
CA PRO A 32 25.26 11.72 -30.40
C PRO A 32 25.17 13.05 -31.17
N LYS A 33 24.11 13.26 -31.96
CA LYS A 33 23.85 14.50 -32.69
C LYS A 33 23.16 15.57 -31.82
N LEU A 34 22.67 15.19 -30.62
CA LEU A 34 22.00 16.11 -29.71
C LEU A 34 22.94 16.50 -28.56
N ARG A 35 22.91 17.76 -28.19
CA ARG A 35 23.54 18.24 -26.97
C ARG A 35 22.50 18.23 -25.85
N ILE A 36 22.59 17.26 -24.93
CA ILE A 36 21.68 17.09 -23.80
C ILE A 36 22.38 17.55 -22.52
N VAL A 37 21.75 18.49 -21.79
CA VAL A 37 22.21 19.01 -20.51
C VAL A 37 21.07 18.86 -19.50
N ALA A 38 21.34 18.18 -18.39
CA ALA A 38 20.39 18.02 -17.29
C ALA A 38 20.66 19.08 -16.21
N ARG A 39 19.61 19.71 -15.72
CA ARG A 39 19.64 20.57 -14.55
C ARG A 39 18.35 20.38 -13.75
N ASP A 40 18.49 19.92 -12.52
CA ASP A 40 17.36 19.54 -11.67
C ASP A 40 16.41 18.57 -12.40
N ASN A 41 15.15 18.92 -12.58
CA ASN A 41 14.14 18.10 -13.30
C ASN A 41 13.99 18.52 -14.78
N VAL A 42 14.89 19.31 -15.35
CA VAL A 42 14.83 19.80 -16.72
C VAL A 42 15.96 19.25 -17.55
N LEU A 43 15.63 18.63 -18.67
CA LEU A 43 16.55 18.25 -19.74
C LEU A 43 16.49 19.32 -20.83
N ARG A 44 17.59 20.06 -21.00
CA ARG A 44 17.79 20.99 -22.10
C ARG A 44 18.41 20.25 -23.26
N VAL A 45 17.73 20.20 -24.38
CA VAL A 45 18.13 19.47 -25.59
C VAL A 45 18.32 20.47 -26.72
N LEU A 46 19.50 20.42 -27.38
CA LEU A 46 19.80 21.25 -28.56
C LEU A 46 20.21 20.32 -29.70
N GLY A 47 19.69 20.59 -30.89
CA GLY A 47 20.03 19.82 -32.07
C GLY A 47 19.13 20.05 -33.28
N ASP A 48 19.06 19.05 -34.14
CA ASP A 48 18.15 19.00 -35.25
C ASP A 48 16.72 18.67 -34.84
N GLU A 49 15.71 19.17 -35.54
CA GLU A 49 14.30 19.06 -35.13
C GLU A 49 13.79 17.61 -35.16
N GLU A 50 14.16 16.84 -36.14
CA GLU A 50 13.72 15.45 -36.30
C GLU A 50 14.30 14.54 -35.20
N GLU A 51 15.63 14.64 -34.99
CA GLU A 51 16.32 13.89 -33.93
C GLU A 51 15.81 14.29 -32.52
N MET A 52 15.47 15.56 -32.32
CA MET A 52 14.95 16.09 -31.07
C MET A 52 13.54 15.58 -30.78
N ALA A 53 12.64 15.55 -31.79
CA ALA A 53 11.28 15.02 -31.64
C ALA A 53 11.31 13.53 -31.25
N LYS A 54 12.19 12.75 -31.85
CA LYS A 54 12.39 11.34 -31.51
C LYS A 54 12.90 11.17 -30.08
N ALA A 55 13.93 11.92 -29.71
CA ALA A 55 14.49 11.87 -28.35
C ALA A 55 13.46 12.26 -27.29
N GLU A 56 12.63 13.28 -27.55
CA GLU A 56 11.55 13.71 -26.65
C GLU A 56 10.52 12.59 -26.43
N GLU A 57 10.05 11.96 -27.52
CA GLU A 57 9.10 10.84 -27.42
C GLU A 57 9.67 9.68 -26.57
N GLU A 58 10.93 9.31 -26.80
CA GLU A 58 11.57 8.21 -26.09
C GLU A 58 11.88 8.58 -24.63
N ILE A 59 12.29 9.82 -24.32
CA ILE A 59 12.45 10.33 -22.95
C ILE A 59 11.10 10.33 -22.23
N GLU A 60 10.03 10.72 -22.88
CA GLU A 60 8.68 10.67 -22.30
C GLU A 60 8.25 9.23 -22.01
N ARG A 61 8.53 8.29 -22.89
CA ARG A 61 8.28 6.85 -22.67
C ARG A 61 9.09 6.32 -21.48
N MET A 62 10.35 6.73 -21.33
CA MET A 62 11.18 6.40 -20.15
C MET A 62 10.59 6.99 -18.86
N ARG A 63 10.10 8.23 -18.91
CA ARG A 63 9.43 8.89 -17.79
C ARG A 63 8.16 8.14 -17.37
N ILE A 64 7.31 7.78 -18.31
CA ILE A 64 6.10 6.99 -18.08
C ILE A 64 6.45 5.62 -17.51
N HIS A 65 7.50 4.98 -18.03
CA HIS A 65 8.01 3.71 -17.53
C HIS A 65 8.41 3.82 -16.05
N LEU A 66 9.21 4.83 -15.70
CA LEU A 66 9.63 5.06 -14.33
C LEU A 66 8.44 5.32 -13.39
N LEU A 67 7.45 6.11 -13.81
CA LEU A 67 6.23 6.35 -13.05
C LEU A 67 5.44 5.07 -12.78
N LYS A 68 5.37 4.20 -13.78
CA LYS A 68 4.59 2.95 -13.70
C LYS A 68 5.29 1.89 -12.86
N TYR A 69 6.58 1.69 -13.07
CA TYR A 69 7.34 0.57 -12.53
C TYR A 69 8.25 0.93 -11.35
N ASN A 70 8.37 2.19 -10.99
CA ASN A 70 9.30 2.73 -9.98
C ASN A 70 10.77 2.33 -10.23
N THR A 71 11.13 1.97 -11.44
CA THR A 71 12.48 1.60 -11.84
C THR A 71 12.71 1.95 -13.30
N LEU A 72 13.95 2.28 -13.63
CA LEU A 72 14.44 2.46 -15.00
C LEU A 72 15.86 1.89 -15.02
N THR A 73 16.05 0.80 -15.74
CA THR A 73 17.38 0.18 -15.89
C THR A 73 17.97 0.52 -17.24
N GLU A 74 19.29 0.31 -17.42
CA GLU A 74 19.94 0.48 -18.72
C GLU A 74 19.31 -0.42 -19.79
N GLU A 75 18.88 -1.64 -19.43
CA GLU A 75 18.18 -2.56 -20.32
C GLU A 75 16.81 -2.00 -20.72
N ASP A 76 16.05 -1.42 -19.79
CA ASP A 76 14.76 -0.78 -20.07
C ASP A 76 14.92 0.40 -21.03
N ILE A 77 15.96 1.23 -20.85
CA ILE A 77 16.29 2.35 -21.77
C ILE A 77 16.54 1.84 -23.19
N LEU A 78 17.35 0.78 -23.32
CA LEU A 78 17.62 0.17 -24.64
C LEU A 78 16.39 -0.43 -25.29
N ASP A 79 15.55 -1.10 -24.52
CA ASP A 79 14.32 -1.72 -25.04
C ASP A 79 13.32 -0.64 -25.49
N ILE A 80 13.17 0.43 -24.71
CA ILE A 80 12.31 1.58 -25.05
C ILE A 80 12.76 2.24 -26.35
N VAL A 81 14.06 2.53 -26.50
CA VAL A 81 14.63 3.14 -27.70
C VAL A 81 14.49 2.22 -28.93
N LYS A 82 14.58 0.90 -28.74
CA LYS A 82 14.36 -0.08 -29.81
C LYS A 82 12.88 -0.37 -30.10
N GLY A 83 11.96 0.29 -29.41
CA GLY A 83 10.52 0.04 -29.55
C GLY A 83 10.05 -1.31 -29.03
N LYS A 84 10.82 -1.96 -28.16
CA LYS A 84 10.50 -3.25 -27.57
C LYS A 84 9.73 -3.09 -26.25
N GLN A 85 9.03 -4.15 -25.85
CA GLN A 85 8.48 -4.26 -24.50
C GLN A 85 9.60 -4.53 -23.50
N THR A 86 9.57 -3.82 -22.37
CA THR A 86 10.50 -4.06 -21.26
C THR A 86 10.12 -5.34 -20.50
N LYS A 87 11.04 -5.87 -19.70
CA LYS A 87 10.75 -7.02 -18.84
C LYS A 87 9.57 -6.74 -17.91
N ALA A 88 9.46 -5.52 -17.39
CA ALA A 88 8.38 -5.10 -16.50
C ALA A 88 7.00 -5.17 -17.19
N ASP A 89 6.90 -4.86 -18.49
CA ASP A 89 5.67 -4.94 -19.27
C ASP A 89 5.13 -6.37 -19.41
N THR A 90 5.98 -7.38 -19.29
CA THR A 90 5.61 -8.79 -19.48
C THR A 90 5.05 -9.45 -18.21
N VAL A 91 5.20 -8.84 -17.04
CA VAL A 91 4.76 -9.41 -15.75
C VAL A 91 3.25 -9.21 -15.57
N LYS A 92 2.50 -10.32 -15.53
CA LYS A 92 1.05 -10.31 -15.37
C LYS A 92 0.62 -10.29 -13.91
N GLY A 93 -0.59 -9.74 -13.64
CA GLY A 93 -1.21 -9.77 -12.32
C GLY A 93 -0.56 -8.83 -11.29
N VAL A 94 0.24 -7.88 -11.74
CA VAL A 94 0.88 -6.89 -10.87
C VAL A 94 -0.14 -5.82 -10.47
N LEU A 95 -0.21 -5.53 -9.17
CA LEU A 95 -0.99 -4.41 -8.64
C LEU A 95 -0.21 -3.10 -8.80
N VAL A 96 0.96 -3.07 -8.20
CA VAL A 96 1.91 -1.96 -8.27
C VAL A 96 3.34 -2.50 -8.19
N TYR A 97 4.32 -1.65 -8.41
CA TYR A 97 5.73 -1.97 -8.18
C TYR A 97 6.22 -1.26 -6.91
N SER A 98 7.06 -1.95 -6.12
CA SER A 98 7.75 -1.33 -4.99
C SER A 98 8.74 -0.27 -5.48
N ILE A 99 9.23 0.57 -4.57
CA ILE A 99 10.29 1.55 -4.88
C ILE A 99 11.60 0.90 -5.37
N SER A 100 11.80 -0.39 -5.08
CA SER A 100 12.92 -1.19 -5.59
C SER A 100 12.62 -1.87 -6.94
N GLY A 101 11.50 -1.56 -7.60
CA GLY A 101 11.09 -2.13 -8.87
C GLY A 101 10.57 -3.58 -8.80
N LYS A 102 10.34 -4.13 -7.59
CA LYS A 102 9.78 -5.48 -7.43
C LYS A 102 8.27 -5.47 -7.64
N PRO A 103 7.71 -6.41 -8.43
CA PRO A 103 6.28 -6.49 -8.65
C PRO A 103 5.53 -6.95 -7.40
N ILE A 104 4.53 -6.19 -6.99
CA ILE A 104 3.60 -6.53 -5.91
C ILE A 104 2.35 -7.14 -6.55
N LYS A 105 2.11 -8.41 -6.25
CA LYS A 105 1.00 -9.21 -6.78
C LYS A 105 0.53 -10.22 -5.75
N SER A 106 -0.61 -10.87 -5.99
CA SER A 106 -1.06 -12.00 -5.18
C SER A 106 0.00 -13.11 -5.15
N ARG A 107 0.22 -13.70 -3.98
CA ARG A 107 1.12 -14.84 -3.75
C ARG A 107 0.37 -16.11 -3.42
N SER A 108 -0.94 -16.03 -3.17
CA SER A 108 -1.80 -17.15 -2.86
C SER A 108 -3.19 -16.97 -3.51
N GLU A 109 -3.96 -18.06 -3.57
CA GLU A 109 -5.33 -18.04 -4.09
C GLU A 109 -6.26 -17.13 -3.27
N ASN A 110 -6.13 -17.11 -1.94
CA ASN A 110 -6.97 -16.25 -1.11
C ASN A 110 -6.60 -14.77 -1.23
N GLN A 111 -5.32 -14.46 -1.45
CA GLN A 111 -4.90 -13.10 -1.81
C GLN A 111 -5.47 -12.69 -3.18
N GLN A 112 -5.55 -13.61 -4.14
CA GLN A 112 -6.21 -13.35 -5.42
C GLN A 112 -7.71 -13.13 -5.23
N LYS A 113 -8.39 -13.93 -4.39
CA LYS A 113 -9.80 -13.71 -4.05
C LYS A 113 -10.04 -12.33 -3.41
N LEU A 114 -9.08 -11.81 -2.63
CA LEU A 114 -9.18 -10.45 -2.08
C LEU A 114 -9.17 -9.41 -3.20
N ILE A 115 -8.29 -9.56 -4.18
CA ILE A 115 -8.23 -8.67 -5.35
C ILE A 115 -9.55 -8.74 -6.14
N ASP A 116 -10.01 -9.96 -6.43
CA ASP A 116 -11.24 -10.18 -7.19
C ASP A 116 -12.48 -9.65 -6.44
N ALA A 117 -12.52 -9.79 -5.12
CA ALA A 117 -13.59 -9.23 -4.29
C ALA A 117 -13.59 -7.70 -4.30
N TYR A 118 -12.41 -7.07 -4.23
CA TYR A 118 -12.27 -5.63 -4.33
C TYR A 118 -12.75 -5.08 -5.68
N GLU A 119 -12.49 -5.78 -6.78
CA GLU A 119 -12.99 -5.36 -8.10
C GLU A 119 -14.51 -5.37 -8.18
N LYS A 120 -15.15 -6.37 -7.57
CA LYS A 120 -16.59 -6.64 -7.69
C LYS A 120 -17.46 -5.92 -6.68
N ASN A 121 -16.90 -5.48 -5.55
CA ASN A 121 -17.68 -4.93 -4.43
C ASN A 121 -17.23 -3.51 -4.10
N ASP A 122 -18.10 -2.76 -3.45
CA ASP A 122 -17.80 -1.44 -2.92
C ASP A 122 -17.13 -1.53 -1.54
N MET A 123 -17.41 -2.60 -0.79
CA MET A 123 -16.81 -2.86 0.52
C MET A 123 -16.32 -4.29 0.60
N VAL A 124 -15.09 -4.46 1.12
CA VAL A 124 -14.48 -5.78 1.30
C VAL A 124 -13.93 -5.94 2.70
N PHE A 125 -14.28 -7.04 3.35
CA PHE A 125 -13.67 -7.48 4.59
C PHE A 125 -12.60 -8.54 4.28
N ALA A 126 -11.35 -8.26 4.67
CA ALA A 126 -10.22 -9.18 4.57
C ALA A 126 -9.83 -9.65 5.96
N VAL A 127 -10.24 -10.86 6.33
CA VAL A 127 -10.07 -11.38 7.69
C VAL A 127 -9.10 -12.56 7.68
N GLY A 128 -8.21 -12.63 8.66
CA GLY A 128 -7.27 -13.74 8.79
C GLY A 128 -6.08 -13.42 9.68
N PRO A 129 -5.20 -14.40 9.93
CA PRO A 129 -4.08 -14.23 10.84
C PRO A 129 -3.04 -13.22 10.35
N ALA A 130 -2.22 -12.73 11.30
CA ALA A 130 -1.13 -11.83 10.99
C ALA A 130 -0.14 -12.46 9.99
N GLY A 131 0.45 -11.63 9.12
CA GLY A 131 1.41 -12.09 8.10
C GLY A 131 0.80 -12.65 6.82
N THR A 132 -0.53 -12.63 6.65
CA THR A 132 -1.22 -13.03 5.42
C THR A 132 -1.25 -11.93 4.35
N GLY A 133 -0.70 -10.75 4.64
CA GLY A 133 -0.60 -9.64 3.69
C GLY A 133 -1.86 -8.81 3.51
N LYS A 134 -2.85 -8.92 4.40
CA LYS A 134 -4.13 -8.16 4.33
C LYS A 134 -3.90 -6.67 4.13
N THR A 135 -3.25 -6.03 5.08
CA THR A 135 -2.96 -4.59 5.10
C THR A 135 -2.13 -4.18 3.89
N TYR A 136 -1.05 -4.90 3.63
CA TYR A 136 -0.13 -4.62 2.53
C TYR A 136 -0.81 -4.67 1.16
N LEU A 137 -1.60 -5.74 0.87
CA LEU A 137 -2.36 -5.85 -0.37
C LEU A 137 -3.48 -4.80 -0.47
N SER A 138 -4.14 -4.49 0.64
CA SER A 138 -5.16 -3.42 0.65
C SER A 138 -4.57 -2.07 0.28
N ILE A 139 -3.38 -1.75 0.80
CA ILE A 139 -2.66 -0.53 0.44
C ILE A 139 -2.20 -0.58 -1.02
N ALA A 140 -1.70 -1.73 -1.51
CA ALA A 140 -1.33 -1.88 -2.91
C ALA A 140 -2.52 -1.65 -3.86
N LEU A 141 -3.71 -2.14 -3.53
CA LEU A 141 -4.95 -1.88 -4.27
C LEU A 141 -5.31 -0.40 -4.28
N ALA A 142 -5.17 0.28 -3.14
CA ALA A 142 -5.43 1.71 -3.02
C ALA A 142 -4.43 2.54 -3.84
N VAL A 143 -3.14 2.22 -3.77
CA VAL A 143 -2.09 2.89 -4.56
C VAL A 143 -2.30 2.66 -6.05
N ARG A 144 -2.70 1.45 -6.48
CA ARG A 144 -3.08 1.17 -7.87
C ARG A 144 -4.24 2.06 -8.31
N ALA A 145 -5.32 2.10 -7.54
CA ALA A 145 -6.50 2.90 -7.86
C ALA A 145 -6.18 4.41 -7.97
N LEU A 146 -5.26 4.91 -7.14
CA LEU A 146 -4.78 6.28 -7.21
C LEU A 146 -3.93 6.53 -8.47
N LYS A 147 -2.99 5.61 -8.80
CA LYS A 147 -2.16 5.68 -10.03
C LYS A 147 -3.03 5.61 -11.28
N ASP A 148 -4.06 4.78 -11.29
CA ASP A 148 -5.00 4.59 -12.40
C ASP A 148 -6.08 5.69 -12.45
N LYS A 149 -6.03 6.69 -11.54
CA LYS A 149 -6.99 7.80 -11.43
C LYS A 149 -8.44 7.35 -11.21
N VAL A 150 -8.64 6.13 -10.72
CA VAL A 150 -9.96 5.60 -10.32
C VAL A 150 -10.41 6.22 -9.00
N ALA A 151 -9.47 6.53 -8.11
CA ALA A 151 -9.71 7.26 -6.87
C ALA A 151 -8.87 8.54 -6.83
N LYS A 152 -9.38 9.57 -6.14
CA LYS A 152 -8.67 10.83 -5.94
C LYS A 152 -7.89 10.86 -4.63
N LYS A 153 -8.27 10.00 -3.67
CA LYS A 153 -7.70 9.99 -2.31
C LYS A 153 -7.53 8.58 -1.78
N ILE A 154 -6.55 8.42 -0.90
CA ILE A 154 -6.41 7.25 -0.03
C ILE A 154 -6.57 7.71 1.41
N ILE A 155 -7.43 7.04 2.16
CA ILE A 155 -7.68 7.33 3.57
C ILE A 155 -7.42 6.05 4.36
N LEU A 156 -6.38 6.07 5.18
CA LEU A 156 -6.00 4.96 6.04
C LEU A 156 -6.38 5.26 7.48
N SER A 157 -7.02 4.32 8.12
CA SER A 157 -7.44 4.44 9.51
C SER A 157 -7.14 3.18 10.29
N ARG A 158 -6.83 3.36 11.56
CA ARG A 158 -6.60 2.28 12.51
C ARG A 158 -7.16 2.67 13.88
N PRO A 159 -7.81 1.76 14.62
CA PRO A 159 -8.18 2.02 16.00
C PRO A 159 -6.90 2.22 16.83
N ALA A 160 -6.86 3.27 17.64
CA ALA A 160 -5.83 3.43 18.66
C ALA A 160 -6.23 2.57 19.84
N VAL A 161 -5.61 1.41 20.02
CA VAL A 161 -5.87 0.49 21.14
C VAL A 161 -4.63 0.43 21.99
N GLU A 162 -4.80 0.59 23.29
CA GLU A 162 -3.72 0.45 24.26
C GLU A 162 -3.40 -1.04 24.44
N ALA A 163 -2.38 -1.55 23.76
CA ALA A 163 -1.86 -2.89 24.00
C ALA A 163 -1.06 -2.93 25.34
N GLY A 164 -1.79 -2.83 26.46
CA GLY A 164 -1.20 -2.93 27.79
C GLY A 164 -0.55 -1.66 28.35
N GLU A 165 -0.22 -0.68 27.52
CA GLU A 165 0.31 0.63 27.95
C GLU A 165 -0.76 1.70 27.72
N LYS A 166 -1.13 2.41 28.81
CA LYS A 166 -2.11 3.50 28.71
C LYS A 166 -1.48 4.68 27.94
N LEU A 167 -2.08 5.08 26.82
CA LEU A 167 -1.69 6.24 26.02
C LEU A 167 -1.42 7.50 26.87
N GLY A 168 -2.06 7.60 28.04
CA GLY A 168 -1.86 8.69 28.99
C GLY A 168 -0.46 8.78 29.60
N PHE A 169 0.34 7.70 29.59
CA PHE A 169 1.69 7.67 30.17
C PHE A 169 2.82 7.97 29.17
N LEU A 170 2.52 8.01 27.88
CA LEU A 170 3.53 8.37 26.86
C LEU A 170 3.76 9.89 26.89
N PRO A 171 5.02 10.37 26.84
CA PRO A 171 5.31 11.80 26.69
C PRO A 171 4.94 12.29 25.29
N GLY A 172 4.64 13.58 25.14
CA GLY A 172 4.33 14.20 23.87
C GLY A 172 2.85 14.50 23.65
N ASP A 173 2.55 15.14 22.53
CA ASP A 173 1.20 15.47 22.11
C ASP A 173 0.40 14.22 21.72
N MET A 174 -0.93 14.35 21.59
CA MET A 174 -1.81 13.23 21.21
C MET A 174 -1.36 12.62 19.86
N LYS A 175 -0.87 13.43 18.92
CA LYS A 175 -0.34 12.97 17.64
C LYS A 175 0.88 12.09 17.83
N ASP A 176 1.87 12.53 18.61
CA ASP A 176 3.11 11.80 18.88
C ASP A 176 2.85 10.43 19.53
N LYS A 177 1.79 10.35 20.34
CA LYS A 177 1.39 9.12 21.03
C LYS A 177 0.71 8.11 20.10
N ILE A 178 0.07 8.58 19.03
CA ILE A 178 -0.70 7.75 18.11
C ILE A 178 0.14 7.33 16.90
N ASP A 179 1.10 8.15 16.47
CA ASP A 179 1.95 7.88 15.30
C ASP A 179 2.62 6.49 15.31
N PRO A 180 3.14 5.95 16.43
CA PRO A 180 3.69 4.59 16.44
C PRO A 180 2.69 3.50 16.03
N TYR A 181 1.41 3.68 16.33
CA TYR A 181 0.37 2.72 15.94
C TYR A 181 0.03 2.79 14.44
N LEU A 182 0.34 3.91 13.81
CA LEU A 182 0.13 4.14 12.38
C LEU A 182 1.36 3.79 11.53
N GLN A 183 2.53 3.58 12.16
CA GLN A 183 3.79 3.30 11.47
C GLN A 183 3.69 2.16 10.44
N PRO A 184 3.02 1.01 10.69
CA PRO A 184 2.90 -0.05 9.69
C PRO A 184 2.17 0.36 8.41
N LEU A 185 1.32 1.38 8.48
CA LEU A 185 0.64 1.94 7.31
C LEU A 185 1.60 2.82 6.51
N TYR A 186 2.41 3.65 7.19
CA TYR A 186 3.49 4.43 6.56
C TYR A 186 4.49 3.52 5.87
N ASP A 187 5.02 2.50 6.56
CA ASP A 187 6.00 1.55 6.03
C ASP A 187 5.50 0.89 4.73
N SER A 188 4.22 0.53 4.70
CA SER A 188 3.62 -0.08 3.50
C SER A 188 3.48 0.91 2.33
N LEU A 189 3.17 2.18 2.61
CA LEU A 189 3.12 3.23 1.58
C LEU A 189 4.53 3.56 1.07
N GLU A 190 5.52 3.66 1.95
CA GLU A 190 6.92 3.96 1.62
C GLU A 190 7.57 2.88 0.76
N ASP A 191 7.12 1.62 0.88
CA ASP A 191 7.57 0.54 -0.03
C ASP A 191 7.01 0.70 -1.47
N MET A 192 5.92 1.47 -1.65
CA MET A 192 5.20 1.58 -2.94
C MET A 192 5.31 2.97 -3.59
N ILE A 193 5.57 3.99 -2.80
CA ILE A 193 5.60 5.40 -3.23
C ILE A 193 6.92 6.01 -2.75
N PRO A 194 7.72 6.63 -3.64
CA PRO A 194 8.94 7.33 -3.24
C PRO A 194 8.67 8.37 -2.15
N ALA A 195 9.56 8.48 -1.15
CA ALA A 195 9.34 9.26 0.08
C ALA A 195 8.96 10.74 -0.20
N VAL A 196 9.66 11.40 -1.11
CA VAL A 196 9.38 12.80 -1.49
C VAL A 196 7.96 12.94 -2.06
N LYS A 197 7.52 11.99 -2.91
CA LYS A 197 6.19 11.99 -3.49
C LYS A 197 5.12 11.65 -2.46
N LEU A 198 5.41 10.73 -1.55
CA LEU A 198 4.50 10.40 -0.44
C LEU A 198 4.26 11.60 0.45
N GLN A 199 5.33 12.33 0.81
CA GLN A 199 5.23 13.54 1.61
C GLN A 199 4.36 14.62 0.90
N ASP A 200 4.61 14.90 -0.37
CA ASP A 200 3.82 15.85 -1.17
C ASP A 200 2.33 15.45 -1.21
N MET A 201 2.05 14.14 -1.41
CA MET A 201 0.67 13.63 -1.41
C MET A 201 -0.01 13.75 -0.05
N MET A 202 0.72 13.64 1.05
CA MET A 202 0.20 13.81 2.40
C MET A 202 -0.06 15.30 2.71
N GLU A 203 0.84 16.19 2.33
CA GLU A 203 0.67 17.64 2.47
C GLU A 203 -0.55 18.16 1.66
N LYS A 204 -0.77 17.62 0.47
CA LYS A 204 -1.94 17.91 -0.38
C LYS A 204 -3.22 17.17 0.04
N HIS A 205 -3.16 16.40 1.12
CA HIS A 205 -4.29 15.57 1.59
C HIS A 205 -4.84 14.57 0.56
N ILE A 206 -4.01 14.16 -0.40
CA ILE A 206 -4.30 13.06 -1.33
C ILE A 206 -4.21 11.72 -0.60
N ILE A 207 -3.20 11.57 0.27
CA ILE A 207 -3.08 10.45 1.21
C ILE A 207 -3.28 10.99 2.63
N GLN A 208 -4.18 10.38 3.38
CA GLN A 208 -4.48 10.73 4.76
C GLN A 208 -4.36 9.49 5.64
N ILE A 209 -3.62 9.61 6.72
CA ILE A 209 -3.53 8.58 7.76
C ILE A 209 -4.03 9.21 9.06
N ALA A 210 -5.05 8.60 9.65
CA ALA A 210 -5.65 9.16 10.86
C ALA A 210 -6.28 8.06 11.73
N PRO A 211 -6.25 8.22 13.06
CA PRO A 211 -6.95 7.34 13.97
C PRO A 211 -8.46 7.28 13.67
N LEU A 212 -9.07 6.15 13.97
CA LEU A 212 -10.49 5.92 13.73
C LEU A 212 -11.40 7.00 14.33
N ALA A 213 -11.05 7.53 15.49
CA ALA A 213 -11.82 8.59 16.17
C ALA A 213 -12.00 9.85 15.30
N PHE A 214 -11.03 10.17 14.44
CA PHE A 214 -11.07 11.33 13.55
C PHE A 214 -11.95 11.15 12.31
N MET A 215 -12.52 9.96 12.11
CA MET A 215 -13.46 9.69 11.02
C MET A 215 -14.89 10.10 11.35
N ARG A 216 -15.18 10.37 12.63
CA ARG A 216 -16.53 10.76 13.08
C ARG A 216 -16.98 12.08 12.44
N GLY A 217 -18.21 12.11 11.92
CA GLY A 217 -18.81 13.30 11.28
C GLY A 217 -18.30 13.60 9.87
N ARG A 218 -17.40 12.81 9.31
CA ARG A 218 -16.90 12.95 7.95
C ARG A 218 -17.78 12.15 6.97
N THR A 219 -17.82 12.60 5.71
CA THR A 219 -18.24 11.79 4.55
C THR A 219 -17.03 11.60 3.66
N LEU A 220 -16.68 10.35 3.39
CA LEU A 220 -15.48 9.98 2.66
C LEU A 220 -15.88 9.67 1.22
N SER A 221 -15.63 10.60 0.32
CA SER A 221 -16.00 10.49 -1.11
C SER A 221 -14.77 10.51 -2.01
N ASP A 222 -14.91 9.94 -3.21
CA ASP A 222 -13.86 9.82 -4.25
C ASP A 222 -12.56 9.16 -3.73
N ALA A 223 -12.68 8.16 -2.85
CA ALA A 223 -11.57 7.64 -2.08
C ALA A 223 -11.53 6.10 -2.02
N ILE A 224 -10.33 5.56 -1.85
CA ILE A 224 -10.16 4.22 -1.28
C ILE A 224 -9.87 4.40 0.21
N VAL A 225 -10.73 3.80 1.02
CA VAL A 225 -10.69 3.93 2.48
C VAL A 225 -10.34 2.59 3.10
N ILE A 226 -9.33 2.54 3.95
CA ILE A 226 -8.89 1.31 4.61
C ILE A 226 -9.02 1.49 6.12
N LEU A 227 -9.72 0.54 6.77
CA LEU A 227 -9.69 0.36 8.22
C LEU A 227 -8.85 -0.86 8.53
N ASP A 228 -7.68 -0.64 9.10
CA ASP A 228 -6.78 -1.70 9.52
C ASP A 228 -7.00 -2.07 11.00
N GLU A 229 -6.71 -3.33 11.36
CA GLU A 229 -6.89 -3.89 12.72
C GLU A 229 -8.32 -3.70 13.27
N ALA A 230 -9.31 -3.88 12.41
CA ALA A 230 -10.73 -3.63 12.73
C ALA A 230 -11.28 -4.54 13.85
N GLN A 231 -10.63 -5.67 14.19
CA GLN A 231 -11.01 -6.48 15.34
C GLN A 231 -10.92 -5.71 16.66
N ASN A 232 -10.11 -4.65 16.68
CA ASN A 232 -9.92 -3.78 17.83
C ASN A 232 -10.88 -2.58 17.85
N THR A 233 -11.99 -2.68 17.12
CA THR A 233 -13.11 -1.72 17.19
C THR A 233 -14.27 -2.27 18.00
N THR A 234 -14.97 -1.39 18.70
CA THR A 234 -16.29 -1.71 19.26
C THR A 234 -17.37 -1.71 18.16
N SER A 235 -18.56 -2.30 18.44
CA SER A 235 -19.70 -2.28 17.51
C SER A 235 -20.12 -0.87 17.12
N GLN A 236 -20.06 0.09 18.03
CA GLN A 236 -20.37 1.48 17.74
C GLN A 236 -19.33 2.13 16.82
N GLN A 237 -18.03 1.86 17.05
CA GLN A 237 -16.93 2.41 16.27
C GLN A 237 -16.95 1.87 14.83
N ILE A 238 -17.09 0.56 14.63
CA ILE A 238 -17.11 -0.01 13.28
C ILE A 238 -18.35 0.47 12.51
N ARG A 239 -19.52 0.46 13.15
CA ARG A 239 -20.75 0.99 12.54
C ARG A 239 -20.60 2.46 12.15
N MET A 240 -20.05 3.28 13.03
CA MET A 240 -19.75 4.67 12.76
C MET A 240 -18.86 4.81 11.52
N PHE A 241 -17.80 4.01 11.41
CA PHE A 241 -16.86 4.06 10.28
C PHE A 241 -17.49 3.61 8.96
N LEU A 242 -18.15 2.45 8.94
CA LEU A 242 -18.75 1.91 7.72
C LEU A 242 -19.79 2.87 7.10
N THR A 243 -20.49 3.62 7.96
CA THR A 243 -21.46 4.63 7.52
C THR A 243 -20.85 5.95 7.07
N ARG A 244 -19.53 6.08 7.01
CA ARG A 244 -18.83 7.26 6.43
C ARG A 244 -18.64 7.17 4.93
N MET A 245 -18.96 6.04 4.33
CA MET A 245 -18.85 5.81 2.89
C MET A 245 -19.65 6.86 2.12
N GLY A 246 -18.97 7.60 1.26
CA GLY A 246 -19.56 8.58 0.35
C GLY A 246 -19.59 8.07 -1.09
N THR A 247 -19.88 8.97 -2.02
CA THR A 247 -19.92 8.65 -3.46
C THR A 247 -18.54 8.29 -4.00
N ASN A 248 -18.49 7.38 -4.98
CA ASN A 248 -17.27 6.95 -5.66
C ASN A 248 -16.19 6.46 -4.67
N THR A 249 -16.60 5.73 -3.63
CA THR A 249 -15.69 5.25 -2.58
C THR A 249 -15.74 3.74 -2.51
N LYS A 250 -14.57 3.12 -2.35
CA LYS A 250 -14.45 1.72 -1.96
C LYS A 250 -13.82 1.63 -0.57
N MET A 251 -14.30 0.68 0.23
CA MET A 251 -13.77 0.42 1.57
C MET A 251 -13.15 -0.97 1.66
N ILE A 252 -11.99 -1.06 2.31
CA ILE A 252 -11.36 -2.33 2.66
C ILE A 252 -11.18 -2.37 4.17
N ILE A 253 -11.74 -3.38 4.81
CA ILE A 253 -11.68 -3.58 6.26
C ILE A 253 -10.81 -4.80 6.53
N THR A 254 -9.65 -4.61 7.16
CA THR A 254 -8.75 -5.70 7.51
C THR A 254 -8.84 -6.02 9.00
N GLY A 255 -8.67 -7.30 9.35
CA GLY A 255 -8.67 -7.70 10.75
C GLY A 255 -8.19 -9.12 11.01
N ASP A 256 -7.78 -9.35 12.26
CA ASP A 256 -7.36 -10.65 12.79
C ASP A 256 -8.21 -11.01 14.02
N MET A 257 -9.11 -11.96 13.87
CA MET A 257 -10.00 -12.37 14.96
C MET A 257 -9.28 -13.08 16.13
N THR A 258 -8.01 -13.42 15.94
CA THR A 258 -7.19 -14.05 16.99
C THR A 258 -6.44 -13.03 17.85
N GLN A 259 -6.33 -11.77 17.39
CA GLN A 259 -5.58 -10.69 18.02
C GLN A 259 -6.51 -9.55 18.47
N ILE A 260 -7.41 -9.85 19.38
CA ILE A 260 -8.33 -8.84 19.95
C ILE A 260 -7.71 -8.28 21.24
N ASP A 261 -7.28 -7.02 21.16
CA ASP A 261 -6.63 -6.30 22.28
C ASP A 261 -7.61 -5.41 23.06
N LEU A 262 -8.91 -5.53 22.78
CA LEU A 262 -9.95 -4.79 23.50
C LEU A 262 -10.01 -5.21 24.99
N PRO A 263 -10.37 -4.29 25.91
CA PRO A 263 -10.66 -4.63 27.27
C PRO A 263 -11.68 -5.76 27.41
N ARG A 264 -11.58 -6.59 28.46
CA ARG A 264 -12.37 -7.81 28.62
C ARG A 264 -13.90 -7.60 28.65
N ASP A 265 -14.33 -6.41 29.00
CA ASP A 265 -15.73 -5.96 29.05
C ASP A 265 -16.25 -5.49 27.68
N GLN A 266 -15.38 -5.36 26.70
CA GLN A 266 -15.73 -4.94 25.34
C GLN A 266 -15.65 -6.11 24.34
N ARG A 267 -16.56 -6.10 23.39
CA ARG A 267 -16.62 -7.11 22.32
C ARG A 267 -16.16 -6.50 21.00
N SER A 268 -15.45 -7.27 20.22
CA SER A 268 -15.05 -6.89 18.85
C SER A 268 -16.25 -6.63 17.97
N GLY A 269 -16.34 -5.42 17.45
CA GLY A 269 -17.37 -5.03 16.49
C GLY A 269 -17.18 -5.66 15.12
N LEU A 270 -15.97 -6.07 14.76
CA LEU A 270 -15.72 -6.75 13.49
C LEU A 270 -16.49 -8.07 13.39
N LYS A 271 -16.50 -8.87 14.48
CA LYS A 271 -17.25 -10.15 14.52
C LYS A 271 -18.74 -9.95 14.31
N GLU A 272 -19.27 -8.91 14.94
CA GLU A 272 -20.68 -8.55 14.83
C GLU A 272 -21.02 -8.02 13.43
N ALA A 273 -20.17 -7.12 12.88
CA ALA A 273 -20.35 -6.57 11.55
C ALA A 273 -20.35 -7.65 10.46
N LEU A 274 -19.43 -8.62 10.52
CA LEU A 274 -19.38 -9.74 9.59
C LEU A 274 -20.68 -10.57 9.58
N LYS A 275 -21.27 -10.78 10.77
CA LYS A 275 -22.55 -11.51 10.90
C LYS A 275 -23.73 -10.71 10.36
N ILE A 276 -23.80 -9.40 10.68
CA ILE A 276 -24.92 -8.54 10.29
C ILE A 276 -24.92 -8.25 8.79
N LEU A 277 -23.73 -8.12 8.20
CA LEU A 277 -23.54 -7.70 6.80
C LEU A 277 -23.41 -8.91 5.86
N GLU A 278 -23.56 -10.12 6.35
CA GLU A 278 -23.55 -11.33 5.52
C GLU A 278 -24.67 -11.30 4.48
N GLY A 279 -24.33 -11.48 3.21
CA GLY A 279 -25.29 -11.48 2.09
C GLY A 279 -25.78 -10.10 1.65
N VAL A 280 -25.26 -9.01 2.21
CA VAL A 280 -25.57 -7.65 1.73
C VAL A 280 -24.87 -7.42 0.39
N GLU A 281 -25.65 -7.02 -0.63
CA GLU A 281 -25.13 -6.72 -1.97
C GLU A 281 -24.08 -5.60 -1.92
N GLY A 282 -22.98 -5.73 -2.70
CA GLY A 282 -21.88 -4.80 -2.71
C GLY A 282 -20.85 -5.00 -1.58
N ILE A 283 -21.06 -6.02 -0.71
CA ILE A 283 -20.13 -6.36 0.36
C ILE A 283 -19.52 -7.74 0.11
N GLY A 284 -18.18 -7.80 0.03
CA GLY A 284 -17.40 -9.03 -0.08
C GLY A 284 -16.72 -9.39 1.24
N VAL A 285 -16.64 -10.67 1.55
CA VAL A 285 -15.87 -11.19 2.68
C VAL A 285 -14.86 -12.21 2.19
N VAL A 286 -13.59 -12.02 2.52
CA VAL A 286 -12.49 -12.91 2.16
C VAL A 286 -11.74 -13.34 3.40
N ASN A 287 -11.68 -14.66 3.60
CA ASN A 287 -10.93 -15.26 4.69
C ASN A 287 -9.57 -15.72 4.20
N LEU A 288 -8.52 -15.15 4.77
CA LEU A 288 -7.15 -15.59 4.59
C LEU A 288 -6.78 -16.57 5.71
N GLY A 289 -5.98 -17.58 5.41
CA GLY A 289 -5.66 -18.64 6.35
C GLY A 289 -4.16 -18.86 6.56
N GLN A 290 -3.82 -19.92 7.27
CA GLN A 290 -2.42 -20.31 7.56
C GLN A 290 -1.56 -20.48 6.28
N LYS A 291 -2.17 -20.93 5.17
CA LYS A 291 -1.49 -21.13 3.88
C LYS A 291 -1.06 -19.82 3.21
N ASP A 292 -1.67 -18.70 3.61
CA ASP A 292 -1.39 -17.37 3.06
C ASP A 292 -0.30 -16.63 3.82
N ILE A 293 0.19 -17.19 4.94
CA ILE A 293 1.21 -16.56 5.78
C ILE A 293 2.55 -16.53 5.07
N VAL A 294 3.07 -15.34 4.86
CA VAL A 294 4.41 -15.09 4.34
C VAL A 294 5.29 -14.62 5.50
N ARG A 295 6.07 -15.52 6.05
CA ARG A 295 6.97 -15.24 7.19
C ARG A 295 8.35 -15.87 6.99
N HIS A 296 9.34 -15.27 7.63
CA HIS A 296 10.65 -15.89 7.74
C HIS A 296 10.54 -17.25 8.44
N LYS A 297 11.23 -18.29 7.95
CA LYS A 297 11.15 -19.66 8.48
C LYS A 297 11.38 -19.75 9.99
N LEU A 298 12.30 -18.92 10.52
CA LEU A 298 12.55 -18.88 11.97
C LEU A 298 11.36 -18.33 12.74
N VAL A 299 10.72 -17.27 12.24
CA VAL A 299 9.52 -16.68 12.89
C VAL A 299 8.39 -17.69 12.95
N THR A 300 8.18 -18.48 11.89
CA THR A 300 7.19 -19.58 11.90
C THR A 300 7.51 -20.61 13.00
N ARG A 301 8.79 -20.99 13.16
CA ARG A 301 9.21 -21.93 14.22
C ARG A 301 8.99 -21.34 15.63
N ILE A 302 9.27 -20.06 15.82
CA ILE A 302 9.04 -19.37 17.10
C ILE A 302 7.55 -19.37 17.44
N VAL A 303 6.67 -18.97 16.51
CA VAL A 303 5.22 -18.94 16.72
C VAL A 303 4.70 -20.34 17.10
N ASN A 304 5.06 -21.35 16.32
CA ASN A 304 4.63 -22.73 16.59
C ASN A 304 5.11 -23.24 17.98
N ALA A 305 6.29 -22.81 18.43
CA ALA A 305 6.80 -23.18 19.74
C ALA A 305 5.98 -22.54 20.88
N TYR A 306 5.60 -21.26 20.74
CA TYR A 306 4.74 -20.59 21.70
C TYR A 306 3.32 -21.16 21.70
N GLU A 307 2.71 -21.38 20.54
CA GLU A 307 1.39 -22.00 20.41
C GLU A 307 1.34 -23.39 21.10
N LYS A 308 2.39 -24.19 20.93
CA LYS A 308 2.51 -25.49 21.60
C LYS A 308 2.57 -25.34 23.12
N TYR A 309 3.40 -24.41 23.61
CA TYR A 309 3.53 -24.13 25.03
C TYR A 309 2.20 -23.65 25.66
N ASP A 310 1.51 -22.73 24.99
CA ASP A 310 0.23 -22.19 25.46
C ASP A 310 -0.86 -23.27 25.51
N LYS A 311 -0.86 -24.20 24.54
CA LYS A 311 -1.78 -25.35 24.52
C LYS A 311 -1.50 -26.31 25.68
N GLU A 312 -0.24 -26.68 25.90
CA GLU A 312 0.16 -27.53 27.02
C GLU A 312 -0.21 -26.89 28.37
N ARG A 313 -0.05 -25.58 28.49
CA ARG A 313 -0.41 -24.84 29.70
C ARG A 313 -1.94 -24.77 29.92
N ALA A 314 -2.71 -24.61 28.86
CA ALA A 314 -4.18 -24.63 28.92
C ALA A 314 -4.70 -26.03 29.36
N GLU A 315 -4.18 -27.10 28.73
CA GLU A 315 -4.51 -28.49 29.10
C GLU A 315 -4.16 -28.81 30.57
N ALA A 316 -2.98 -28.39 31.02
CA ALA A 316 -2.59 -28.55 32.42
C ALA A 316 -3.48 -27.77 33.40
N ARG A 317 -3.99 -26.60 33.00
CA ARG A 317 -4.92 -25.82 33.82
C ARG A 317 -6.30 -26.48 33.91
N GLU A 318 -6.79 -27.00 32.80
CA GLU A 318 -8.07 -27.72 32.73
C GLU A 318 -8.01 -28.99 33.57
N ALA A 319 -6.92 -29.78 33.48
CA ALA A 319 -6.72 -30.96 34.30
C ALA A 319 -6.76 -30.64 35.81
N ARG A 320 -6.08 -29.58 36.24
CA ARG A 320 -6.11 -29.12 37.66
C ARG A 320 -7.47 -28.63 38.13
N LEU A 321 -8.33 -28.15 37.20
CA LEU A 321 -9.70 -27.71 37.56
C LEU A 321 -10.65 -28.91 37.63
N ALA A 322 -10.40 -29.98 36.88
CA ALA A 322 -11.18 -31.20 36.87
C ALA A 322 -10.89 -32.11 38.10
N GLU A 323 -9.73 -31.94 38.75
CA GLU A 323 -9.33 -32.65 39.96
C GLU A 323 -9.85 -31.97 41.26
N LYS A 324 -10.50 -30.80 41.18
CA LYS A 324 -11.14 -30.09 42.29
C LYS A 324 -12.64 -30.22 42.26
#